data_aaf04737ca8c4d7a6129cd207d4f9697
#
_entry.id   aaf04737ca8c4d7a6129cd207d4f9697
#
_cell.length_a   1.000
_cell.length_b   1.000
_cell.length_c   1.000
_cell.angle_alpha   90.00
_cell.angle_beta   90.00
_cell.angle_gamma   90.00
#
_symmetry.space_group_name_H-M   'P 1'
#
loop_
_entity.id
_entity.type
_entity.pdbx_description
1 polymer ?
#
loop_
_entity_poly.entity_id
_entity_poly.type
_entity_poly.pdbx_seq_one_letter_code
_entity_poly.pdbx_strand_id
1 'polypeptide(L)'
;MKQLLLLGAVLFITSCGDEPVPKPKAYLRLDYPTPDYNRSTEQLPFSFDMNSISQIEEEVKYNAEDGSIGVNIDYPKLKGTVYLTYKPVRDNLIDLLRDAQNLTQKHTIKADEIEGSLFENDENRVYGMFYEVGGNAASQSQFYATDSLRHFLSGSLYFYAKPNYDSIYPAAVYLKNDIKHIMESLQWKE
;
A
#
# COMPACT_ATOMS: atom_id res chain seq x y z
N MET A 1 6.12 2.11 72.80
CA MET A 1 5.18 1.49 71.87
C MET A 1 4.58 2.47 70.85
N LYS A 2 4.04 3.62 71.27
CA LYS A 2 3.42 4.64 70.38
C LYS A 2 4.44 5.21 69.33
N GLN A 3 5.70 5.42 69.69
CA GLN A 3 6.73 5.94 68.77
C GLN A 3 7.17 4.92 67.72
N LEU A 4 7.14 3.63 68.06
CA LEU A 4 7.48 2.55 67.13
C LEU A 4 6.37 2.37 66.06
N LEU A 5 5.13 2.57 66.40
CA LEU A 5 3.96 2.56 65.50
C LEU A 5 3.97 3.74 64.53
N LEU A 6 4.45 4.92 64.98
CA LEU A 6 4.56 6.10 64.11
C LEU A 6 5.69 5.94 63.10
N LEU A 7 6.79 5.30 63.45
CA LEU A 7 7.93 5.02 62.53
C LEU A 7 7.54 4.00 61.45
N GLY A 8 6.70 3.00 61.81
CA GLY A 8 6.18 2.02 60.85
C GLY A 8 5.20 2.61 59.83
N ALA A 9 4.39 3.60 60.24
CA ALA A 9 3.41 4.24 59.35
C ALA A 9 4.06 5.15 58.29
N VAL A 10 5.23 5.74 58.57
CA VAL A 10 5.95 6.62 57.63
C VAL A 10 6.62 5.82 56.50
N LEU A 11 6.97 4.55 56.72
CA LEU A 11 7.61 3.68 55.72
C LEU A 11 6.67 3.20 54.58
N PHE A 12 5.34 3.33 54.76
CA PHE A 12 4.38 2.90 53.74
C PHE A 12 4.01 3.99 52.69
N ILE A 13 4.45 5.22 52.88
CA ILE A 13 4.09 6.33 51.97
C ILE A 13 5.18 6.65 50.90
N THR A 14 6.26 5.91 50.81
CA THR A 14 7.32 6.12 49.82
C THR A 14 7.25 5.19 48.62
N SER A 15 6.12 4.53 48.41
CA SER A 15 5.89 3.77 47.17
C SER A 15 5.44 4.74 46.04
N CYS A 16 6.34 5.61 45.61
CA CYS A 16 6.22 6.29 44.34
C CYS A 16 6.63 5.28 43.25
N GLY A 17 5.68 4.55 42.74
CA GLY A 17 5.91 3.79 41.48
C GLY A 17 6.10 4.80 40.34
N ASP A 18 7.14 4.61 39.56
CA ASP A 18 7.33 5.35 38.31
C ASP A 18 6.03 5.28 37.48
N GLU A 19 5.63 6.39 36.87
CA GLU A 19 4.49 6.39 35.99
C GLU A 19 4.71 5.32 34.85
N PRO A 20 3.70 4.46 34.62
CA PRO A 20 3.86 3.42 33.62
C PRO A 20 4.09 4.06 32.24
N VAL A 21 5.30 3.95 31.73
CA VAL A 21 5.62 4.39 30.37
C VAL A 21 4.87 3.48 29.40
N PRO A 22 4.03 4.03 28.50
CA PRO A 22 3.34 3.24 27.51
C PRO A 22 4.36 2.45 26.69
N LYS A 23 4.21 1.13 26.62
CA LYS A 23 5.05 0.30 25.77
C LYS A 23 4.77 0.66 24.30
N PRO A 24 5.83 0.75 23.46
CA PRO A 24 5.61 0.95 22.04
C PRO A 24 4.78 -0.20 21.47
N LYS A 25 3.94 0.09 20.48
CA LYS A 25 3.19 -0.93 19.75
C LYS A 25 4.16 -1.96 19.17
N ALA A 26 3.90 -3.23 19.43
CA ALA A 26 4.66 -4.32 18.85
C ALA A 26 3.84 -4.96 17.74
N TYR A 27 4.45 -5.17 16.57
CA TYR A 27 3.86 -5.90 15.47
C TYR A 27 4.38 -7.34 15.44
N LEU A 28 3.58 -8.26 14.90
CA LEU A 28 4.02 -9.62 14.67
C LEU A 28 5.20 -9.59 13.69
N ARG A 29 6.34 -10.10 14.11
CA ARG A 29 7.50 -10.26 13.22
C ARG A 29 7.28 -11.51 12.37
N LEU A 30 7.09 -11.29 11.06
CA LEU A 30 6.98 -12.35 10.07
C LEU A 30 8.20 -12.27 9.15
N ASP A 31 8.77 -13.43 8.83
CA ASP A 31 9.83 -13.52 7.84
C ASP A 31 9.17 -13.72 6.46
N TYR A 32 9.33 -12.73 5.60
CA TYR A 32 8.88 -12.79 4.21
C TYR A 32 10.03 -13.25 3.31
N PRO A 33 9.75 -13.94 2.20
CA PRO A 33 10.80 -14.31 1.26
C PRO A 33 11.48 -13.06 0.70
N THR A 34 12.77 -13.15 0.40
CA THR A 34 13.46 -12.11 -0.36
C THR A 34 12.76 -11.95 -1.70
N PRO A 35 12.41 -10.72 -2.10
CA PRO A 35 11.76 -10.50 -3.39
C PRO A 35 12.63 -10.98 -4.53
N ASP A 36 12.02 -11.69 -5.46
CA ASP A 36 12.60 -12.13 -6.72
C ASP A 36 11.63 -11.76 -7.84
N TYR A 37 12.09 -10.97 -8.81
CA TYR A 37 11.24 -10.32 -9.79
C TYR A 37 11.48 -10.86 -11.18
N ASN A 38 10.38 -11.09 -11.91
CA ASN A 38 10.38 -11.51 -13.29
C ASN A 38 9.52 -10.58 -14.15
N ARG A 39 9.94 -10.32 -15.39
CA ARG A 39 9.17 -9.49 -16.32
C ARG A 39 7.81 -10.09 -16.59
N SER A 40 6.75 -9.29 -16.53
CA SER A 40 5.40 -9.72 -16.90
C SER A 40 5.32 -10.11 -18.38
N THR A 41 4.71 -11.25 -18.66
CA THR A 41 4.60 -11.84 -20.01
C THR A 41 3.28 -11.54 -20.69
N GLU A 42 2.33 -10.92 -19.99
CA GLU A 42 1.00 -10.63 -20.50
C GLU A 42 1.02 -9.69 -21.71
N GLN A 43 0.04 -9.87 -22.60
CA GLN A 43 -0.17 -8.97 -23.75
C GLN A 43 -0.93 -7.72 -23.30
N LEU A 44 -0.23 -6.83 -22.61
CA LEU A 44 -0.74 -5.56 -22.09
C LEU A 44 -0.06 -4.40 -22.81
N PRO A 45 -0.66 -3.20 -22.88
CA PRO A 45 -0.03 -1.99 -23.39
C PRO A 45 1.12 -1.45 -22.53
N PHE A 46 1.49 -2.18 -21.51
CA PHE A 46 2.60 -1.92 -20.60
C PHE A 46 3.23 -3.23 -20.12
N SER A 47 4.40 -3.16 -19.55
CA SER A 47 5.06 -4.28 -18.87
C SER A 47 5.74 -3.79 -17.60
N PHE A 48 5.89 -4.67 -16.64
CA PHE A 48 6.48 -4.39 -15.34
C PHE A 48 7.07 -5.68 -14.76
N ASP A 49 7.84 -5.58 -13.69
CA ASP A 49 8.40 -6.73 -13.02
C ASP A 49 7.49 -7.18 -11.87
N MET A 50 7.19 -8.47 -11.82
CA MET A 50 6.35 -9.13 -10.82
C MET A 50 7.20 -9.95 -9.86
N ASN A 51 6.85 -9.91 -8.58
CA ASN A 51 7.43 -10.79 -7.59
C ASN A 51 7.02 -12.25 -7.87
N SER A 52 7.96 -13.19 -7.78
CA SER A 52 7.76 -14.63 -8.05
C SER A 52 6.73 -15.31 -7.12
N ILE A 53 6.38 -14.69 -5.99
CA ILE A 53 5.33 -15.18 -5.09
C ILE A 53 3.92 -14.72 -5.48
N SER A 54 3.81 -13.82 -6.48
CA SER A 54 2.54 -13.33 -7.01
C SER A 54 2.15 -14.06 -8.28
N GLN A 55 0.88 -13.95 -8.64
CA GLN A 55 0.33 -14.46 -9.89
C GLN A 55 -0.70 -13.49 -10.44
N ILE A 56 -0.80 -13.38 -11.76
CA ILE A 56 -1.92 -12.70 -12.39
C ILE A 56 -3.11 -13.65 -12.38
N GLU A 57 -4.29 -13.18 -11.95
CA GLU A 57 -5.52 -13.95 -12.08
C GLU A 57 -5.80 -14.30 -13.54
N GLU A 58 -6.43 -15.46 -13.79
CA GLU A 58 -6.60 -16.01 -15.14
C GLU A 58 -7.34 -15.09 -16.12
N GLU A 59 -8.11 -14.13 -15.62
CA GLU A 59 -8.92 -13.24 -16.45
C GLU A 59 -8.46 -11.78 -16.38
N VAL A 60 -7.77 -11.33 -17.44
CA VAL A 60 -7.55 -9.91 -17.71
C VAL A 60 -8.85 -9.31 -18.24
N LYS A 61 -9.39 -8.31 -17.55
CA LYS A 61 -10.68 -7.69 -17.90
C LYS A 61 -10.49 -6.58 -18.91
N TYR A 62 -11.04 -6.77 -20.11
CA TYR A 62 -11.03 -5.76 -21.17
C TYR A 62 -12.41 -5.10 -21.27
N ASN A 63 -12.44 -3.76 -21.25
CA ASN A 63 -13.64 -3.00 -21.57
C ASN A 63 -13.52 -2.45 -22.99
N ALA A 64 -14.37 -2.93 -23.89
CA ALA A 64 -14.35 -2.53 -25.30
C ALA A 64 -14.87 -1.10 -25.53
N GLU A 65 -15.63 -0.51 -24.60
CA GLU A 65 -16.22 0.82 -24.77
C GLU A 65 -15.19 1.94 -24.59
N ASP A 66 -14.38 1.86 -23.55
CA ASP A 66 -13.40 2.89 -23.20
C ASP A 66 -11.93 2.44 -23.42
N GLY A 67 -11.71 1.15 -23.70
CA GLY A 67 -10.39 0.56 -23.86
C GLY A 67 -9.65 0.34 -22.54
N SER A 68 -10.35 0.39 -21.41
CA SER A 68 -9.73 0.12 -20.11
C SER A 68 -9.42 -1.37 -19.92
N ILE A 69 -8.38 -1.64 -19.15
CA ILE A 69 -7.91 -3.00 -18.87
C ILE A 69 -7.71 -3.14 -17.36
N GLY A 70 -8.36 -4.13 -16.76
CA GLY A 70 -8.17 -4.51 -15.36
C GLY A 70 -7.26 -5.73 -15.25
N VAL A 71 -6.24 -5.66 -14.39
CA VAL A 71 -5.32 -6.75 -14.08
C VAL A 71 -5.24 -6.92 -12.58
N ASN A 72 -5.48 -8.14 -12.10
CA ASN A 72 -5.37 -8.46 -10.68
C ASN A 72 -4.09 -9.25 -10.44
N ILE A 73 -3.20 -8.72 -9.60
CA ILE A 73 -2.00 -9.42 -9.15
C ILE A 73 -2.28 -9.95 -7.76
N ASP A 74 -2.46 -11.25 -7.66
CA ASP A 74 -2.79 -11.93 -6.41
C ASP A 74 -1.54 -12.42 -5.68
N TYR A 75 -1.55 -12.28 -4.35
CA TYR A 75 -0.55 -12.78 -3.42
C TYR A 75 -1.20 -13.77 -2.46
N PRO A 76 -1.42 -15.03 -2.88
CA PRO A 76 -2.28 -15.98 -2.15
C PRO A 76 -1.84 -16.21 -0.71
N LYS A 77 -0.53 -16.29 -0.47
CA LYS A 77 0.04 -16.53 0.88
C LYS A 77 -0.10 -15.32 1.80
N LEU A 78 -0.23 -14.11 1.25
CA LEU A 78 -0.38 -12.85 1.99
C LEU A 78 -1.84 -12.40 2.08
N LYS A 79 -2.74 -13.09 1.37
CA LYS A 79 -4.17 -12.74 1.26
C LYS A 79 -4.38 -11.29 0.81
N GLY A 80 -3.54 -10.84 -0.11
CA GLY A 80 -3.58 -9.50 -0.68
C GLY A 80 -3.62 -9.55 -2.19
N THR A 81 -4.28 -8.58 -2.80
CA THR A 81 -4.34 -8.40 -4.26
C THR A 81 -4.06 -6.95 -4.61
N VAL A 82 -3.22 -6.75 -5.60
CA VAL A 82 -3.00 -5.45 -6.24
C VAL A 82 -3.88 -5.39 -7.48
N TYR A 83 -4.85 -4.49 -7.46
CA TYR A 83 -5.73 -4.23 -8.58
C TYR A 83 -5.12 -3.13 -9.44
N LEU A 84 -4.72 -3.47 -10.65
CA LEU A 84 -4.25 -2.52 -11.66
C LEU A 84 -5.39 -2.18 -12.62
N THR A 85 -5.53 -0.90 -12.94
CA THR A 85 -6.46 -0.41 -13.95
C THR A 85 -5.71 0.47 -14.92
N TYR A 86 -5.58 0.00 -16.15
CA TYR A 86 -5.07 0.79 -17.27
C TYR A 86 -6.20 1.51 -17.98
N LYS A 87 -5.96 2.76 -18.37
CA LYS A 87 -6.86 3.54 -19.23
C LYS A 87 -6.05 4.26 -20.31
N PRO A 88 -6.46 4.19 -21.58
CA PRO A 88 -5.86 5.04 -22.61
C PRO A 88 -6.22 6.50 -22.35
N VAL A 89 -5.24 7.39 -22.47
CA VAL A 89 -5.48 8.84 -22.42
C VAL A 89 -6.04 9.30 -23.75
N ARG A 90 -7.18 9.99 -23.73
CA ARG A 90 -7.90 10.52 -24.90
C ARG A 90 -8.37 11.94 -24.60
N ASP A 91 -7.42 12.88 -24.45
CA ASP A 91 -7.69 14.27 -24.04
C ASP A 91 -8.36 14.43 -22.65
N ASN A 92 -8.34 13.36 -21.83
CA ASN A 92 -9.01 13.26 -20.54
C ASN A 92 -8.05 13.06 -19.35
N LEU A 93 -6.76 13.36 -19.51
CA LEU A 93 -5.75 13.13 -18.47
C LEU A 93 -6.12 13.80 -17.14
N ILE A 94 -6.64 15.04 -17.18
CA ILE A 94 -7.02 15.79 -15.97
C ILE A 94 -8.13 15.06 -15.21
N ASP A 95 -9.08 14.48 -15.91
CA ASP A 95 -10.18 13.72 -15.28
C ASP A 95 -9.66 12.41 -14.67
N LEU A 96 -8.76 11.71 -15.36
CA LEU A 96 -8.12 10.50 -14.84
C LEU A 96 -7.28 10.78 -13.57
N LEU A 97 -6.52 11.88 -13.56
CA LEU A 97 -5.76 12.32 -12.38
C LEU A 97 -6.70 12.66 -11.21
N ARG A 98 -7.78 13.38 -11.48
CA ARG A 98 -8.79 13.73 -10.48
C ARG A 98 -9.44 12.48 -9.90
N ASP A 99 -9.81 11.52 -10.73
CA ASP A 99 -10.42 10.26 -10.30
C ASP A 99 -9.48 9.45 -9.40
N ALA A 100 -8.19 9.36 -9.75
CA ALA A 100 -7.19 8.68 -8.95
C ALA A 100 -7.00 9.36 -7.57
N GLN A 101 -6.92 10.69 -7.54
CA GLN A 101 -6.81 11.45 -6.29
C GLN A 101 -8.07 11.30 -5.43
N ASN A 102 -9.26 11.37 -6.03
CA ASN A 102 -10.53 11.18 -5.33
C ASN A 102 -10.63 9.77 -4.73
N LEU A 103 -10.14 8.73 -5.44
CA LEU A 103 -10.11 7.37 -4.91
C LEU A 103 -9.25 7.30 -3.65
N THR A 104 -8.06 7.90 -3.66
CA THR A 104 -7.18 7.95 -2.50
C THR A 104 -7.83 8.71 -1.34
N GLN A 105 -8.44 9.87 -1.60
CA GLN A 105 -9.09 10.68 -0.57
C GLN A 105 -10.29 10.01 0.08
N LYS A 106 -11.00 9.11 -0.58
CA LYS A 106 -12.08 8.32 0.05
C LYS A 106 -11.61 7.48 1.24
N HIS A 107 -10.32 7.18 1.34
CA HIS A 107 -9.73 6.46 2.46
C HIS A 107 -9.49 7.34 3.69
N THR A 108 -9.51 8.68 3.56
CA THR A 108 -9.26 9.62 4.67
C THR A 108 -10.21 9.43 5.85
N ILE A 109 -11.41 8.92 5.63
CA ILE A 109 -12.42 8.71 6.68
C ILE A 109 -11.95 7.71 7.76
N LYS A 110 -11.09 6.73 7.37
CA LYS A 110 -10.60 5.66 8.24
C LYS A 110 -9.08 5.57 8.29
N ALA A 111 -8.39 6.43 7.56
CA ALA A 111 -6.94 6.53 7.60
C ALA A 111 -6.52 7.38 8.80
N ASP A 112 -5.45 6.97 9.48
CA ASP A 112 -4.79 7.78 10.49
C ASP A 112 -3.86 8.80 9.82
N GLU A 113 -3.28 8.42 8.65
CA GLU A 113 -2.34 9.23 7.88
C GLU A 113 -2.38 8.82 6.41
N ILE A 114 -2.18 9.78 5.50
CA ILE A 114 -1.95 9.55 4.08
C ILE A 114 -0.72 10.34 3.66
N GLU A 115 0.31 9.63 3.25
CA GLU A 115 1.54 10.21 2.72
C GLU A 115 1.60 10.00 1.20
N GLY A 116 1.85 11.09 0.45
CA GLY A 116 2.01 11.06 -1.00
C GLY A 116 3.46 11.36 -1.39
N SER A 117 4.05 10.54 -2.24
CA SER A 117 5.38 10.76 -2.81
C SER A 117 5.33 10.83 -4.33
N LEU A 118 6.00 11.84 -4.88
CA LEU A 118 6.15 11.99 -6.33
C LEU A 118 7.08 10.90 -6.87
N PHE A 119 6.75 10.35 -8.03
CA PHE A 119 7.57 9.40 -8.76
C PHE A 119 7.82 9.91 -10.18
N GLU A 120 9.08 9.96 -10.57
CA GLU A 120 9.52 10.41 -11.89
C GLU A 120 10.60 9.48 -12.43
N ASN A 121 10.38 8.96 -13.64
CA ASN A 121 11.34 8.17 -14.40
C ASN A 121 11.32 8.65 -15.86
N ASP A 122 12.23 9.54 -16.19
CA ASP A 122 12.33 10.17 -17.52
C ASP A 122 12.71 9.16 -18.61
N GLU A 123 13.51 8.14 -18.28
CA GLU A 123 13.96 7.12 -19.24
C GLU A 123 12.78 6.32 -19.80
N ASN A 124 11.86 5.90 -18.93
CA ASN A 124 10.67 5.16 -19.29
C ASN A 124 9.42 6.04 -19.47
N ARG A 125 9.56 7.37 -19.28
CA ARG A 125 8.47 8.34 -19.32
C ARG A 125 7.32 7.94 -18.39
N VAL A 126 7.66 7.61 -17.14
CA VAL A 126 6.71 7.22 -16.10
C VAL A 126 6.69 8.30 -15.05
N TYR A 127 5.57 9.00 -14.94
CA TYR A 127 5.34 10.09 -14.00
C TYR A 127 4.10 9.78 -13.17
N GLY A 128 4.15 9.97 -11.85
CA GLY A 128 2.99 9.63 -11.03
C GLY A 128 3.15 9.96 -9.57
N MET A 129 2.24 9.43 -8.78
CA MET A 129 2.24 9.55 -7.33
C MET A 129 2.05 8.17 -6.71
N PHE A 130 2.78 7.93 -5.65
CA PHE A 130 2.56 6.81 -4.76
C PHE A 130 1.98 7.32 -3.45
N TYR A 131 0.93 6.65 -2.96
CA TYR A 131 0.26 6.98 -1.71
C TYR A 131 0.39 5.83 -0.73
N GLU A 132 0.83 6.15 0.47
CA GLU A 132 0.88 5.27 1.62
C GLU A 132 -0.23 5.67 2.59
N VAL A 133 -1.07 4.72 2.96
CA VAL A 133 -2.25 4.96 3.79
C VAL A 133 -2.14 4.15 5.07
N GLY A 134 -1.93 4.84 6.18
CA GLY A 134 -1.88 4.27 7.53
C GLY A 134 -3.26 4.14 8.14
N GLY A 135 -3.40 3.24 9.15
CA GLY A 135 -4.64 3.04 9.87
C GLY A 135 -5.56 2.00 9.25
N ASN A 136 -6.82 1.97 9.72
CA ASN A 136 -7.81 0.95 9.34
C ASN A 136 -8.52 1.26 8.00
N ALA A 137 -7.79 1.84 7.05
CA ALA A 137 -8.27 2.06 5.70
C ALA A 137 -8.44 0.74 4.93
N ALA A 138 -9.26 0.75 3.88
CA ALA A 138 -9.48 -0.44 3.06
C ALA A 138 -8.28 -0.77 2.16
N SER A 139 -7.48 0.23 1.78
CA SER A 139 -6.28 0.08 0.97
C SER A 139 -5.12 0.80 1.65
N GLN A 140 -3.97 0.14 1.80
CA GLN A 140 -2.77 0.67 2.45
C GLN A 140 -1.77 1.27 1.48
N SER A 141 -1.87 0.93 0.20
CA SER A 141 -0.99 1.49 -0.83
C SER A 141 -1.76 1.68 -2.12
N GLN A 142 -1.56 2.84 -2.74
CA GLN A 142 -2.16 3.20 -4.02
C GLN A 142 -1.15 3.97 -4.85
N PHE A 143 -1.30 3.91 -6.16
CA PHE A 143 -0.51 4.73 -7.06
C PHE A 143 -1.28 5.05 -8.33
N TYR A 144 -0.80 6.05 -9.04
CA TYR A 144 -1.03 6.21 -10.46
C TYR A 144 0.29 6.54 -11.18
N ALA A 145 0.36 6.17 -12.45
CA ALA A 145 1.46 6.43 -13.35
C ALA A 145 0.93 6.78 -14.74
N THR A 146 1.60 7.68 -15.45
CA THR A 146 1.23 8.11 -16.80
C THR A 146 2.47 8.54 -17.59
N ASP A 147 2.40 8.45 -18.92
CA ASP A 147 3.36 9.09 -19.82
C ASP A 147 2.93 10.51 -20.20
N SER A 148 1.83 11.01 -19.62
CA SER A 148 1.19 12.29 -19.86
C SER A 148 0.54 12.45 -21.25
N LEU A 149 0.61 11.43 -22.11
CA LEU A 149 0.15 11.54 -23.51
C LEU A 149 -0.85 10.45 -23.90
N ARG A 150 -0.54 9.19 -23.65
CA ARG A 150 -1.33 8.04 -24.15
C ARG A 150 -1.72 7.03 -23.09
N HIS A 151 -0.97 6.94 -22.02
CA HIS A 151 -1.07 5.86 -21.05
C HIS A 151 -1.35 6.38 -19.65
N PHE A 152 -2.30 5.74 -18.98
CA PHE A 152 -2.59 5.96 -17.57
C PHE A 152 -2.80 4.62 -16.89
N LEU A 153 -2.08 4.38 -15.81
CA LEU A 153 -2.19 3.19 -14.97
C LEU A 153 -2.45 3.61 -13.53
N SER A 154 -3.41 3.01 -12.88
CA SER A 154 -3.60 3.13 -11.44
C SER A 154 -3.53 1.77 -10.78
N GLY A 155 -3.09 1.73 -9.52
CA GLY A 155 -3.00 0.51 -8.74
C GLY A 155 -3.41 0.73 -7.29
N SER A 156 -4.05 -0.28 -6.69
CA SER A 156 -4.48 -0.25 -5.30
C SER A 156 -4.35 -1.63 -4.66
N LEU A 157 -3.81 -1.67 -3.43
CA LEU A 157 -3.66 -2.88 -2.64
C LEU A 157 -4.86 -3.10 -1.74
N TYR A 158 -5.44 -4.28 -1.79
CA TYR A 158 -6.49 -4.72 -0.85
C TYR A 158 -6.15 -6.06 -0.23
N PHE A 159 -6.54 -6.23 1.04
CA PHE A 159 -6.41 -7.51 1.75
C PHE A 159 -7.78 -8.17 1.93
N TYR A 160 -7.82 -9.50 1.79
CA TYR A 160 -9.01 -10.32 2.10
C TYR A 160 -9.15 -10.51 3.62
N ALA A 161 -9.18 -9.39 4.35
CA ALA A 161 -9.33 -9.39 5.80
C ALA A 161 -10.15 -8.16 6.21
N LYS A 162 -10.83 -8.26 7.35
CA LYS A 162 -11.40 -7.05 7.96
C LYS A 162 -10.25 -6.08 8.24
N PRO A 163 -10.40 -4.78 7.92
CA PRO A 163 -9.38 -3.80 8.23
C PRO A 163 -8.98 -3.87 9.71
N ASN A 164 -7.78 -4.33 9.94
CA ASN A 164 -7.10 -4.37 11.22
C ASN A 164 -5.63 -4.09 10.94
N TYR A 165 -5.30 -2.82 10.94
CA TYR A 165 -3.99 -2.33 10.52
C TYR A 165 -2.84 -3.03 11.24
N ASP A 166 -2.95 -3.23 12.56
CA ASP A 166 -1.89 -3.86 13.35
C ASP A 166 -1.61 -5.31 12.88
N SER A 167 -2.64 -6.03 12.42
CA SER A 167 -2.49 -7.42 11.95
C SER A 167 -1.95 -7.52 10.53
N ILE A 168 -2.34 -6.59 9.65
CA ILE A 168 -1.93 -6.62 8.23
C ILE A 168 -0.64 -5.83 7.97
N TYR A 169 -0.20 -5.01 8.92
CA TYR A 169 0.92 -4.08 8.75
C TYR A 169 2.20 -4.74 8.18
N PRO A 170 2.67 -5.91 8.69
CA PRO A 170 3.86 -6.54 8.13
C PRO A 170 3.69 -6.93 6.65
N ALA A 171 2.53 -7.44 6.26
CA ALA A 171 2.21 -7.77 4.87
C ALA A 171 2.06 -6.51 4.01
N ALA A 172 1.44 -5.46 4.55
CA ALA A 172 1.29 -4.18 3.87
C ALA A 172 2.65 -3.54 3.57
N VAL A 173 3.59 -3.57 4.53
CA VAL A 173 4.97 -3.07 4.32
C VAL A 173 5.70 -3.87 3.26
N TYR A 174 5.56 -5.20 3.25
CA TYR A 174 6.19 -6.05 2.23
C TYR A 174 5.62 -5.72 0.85
N LEU A 175 4.29 -5.74 0.68
CA LEU A 175 3.63 -5.49 -0.60
C LEU A 175 3.75 -4.04 -1.07
N LYS A 176 3.91 -3.08 -0.17
CA LYS A 176 4.25 -1.69 -0.52
C LYS A 176 5.52 -1.62 -1.37
N ASN A 177 6.55 -2.37 -1.01
CA ASN A 177 7.81 -2.39 -1.75
C ASN A 177 7.62 -3.03 -3.13
N ASP A 178 6.81 -4.07 -3.24
CA ASP A 178 6.48 -4.69 -4.53
C ASP A 178 5.72 -3.72 -5.45
N ILE A 179 4.77 -2.94 -4.90
CA ILE A 179 4.04 -1.93 -5.68
C ILE A 179 4.98 -0.82 -6.16
N LYS A 180 5.89 -0.36 -5.31
CA LYS A 180 6.92 0.61 -5.72
C LYS A 180 7.78 0.03 -6.84
N HIS A 181 8.17 -1.24 -6.76
CA HIS A 181 8.94 -1.92 -7.80
C HIS A 181 8.16 -2.04 -9.12
N ILE A 182 6.85 -2.26 -9.07
CA ILE A 182 5.98 -2.21 -10.26
C ILE A 182 6.08 -0.85 -10.95
N MET A 183 6.04 0.27 -10.21
CA MET A 183 6.19 1.60 -10.78
C MET A 183 7.58 1.85 -11.35
N GLU A 184 8.64 1.42 -10.64
CA GLU A 184 10.04 1.59 -11.02
C GLU A 184 10.40 0.82 -12.29
N SER A 185 9.81 -0.36 -12.46
CA SER A 185 10.05 -1.26 -13.60
C SER A 185 9.07 -1.07 -14.77
N LEU A 186 8.10 -0.15 -14.62
CA LEU A 186 7.05 0.07 -15.61
C LEU A 186 7.61 0.57 -16.93
N GLN A 187 7.17 -0.03 -18.02
CA GLN A 187 7.49 0.37 -19.39
C GLN A 187 6.21 0.34 -20.23
N TRP A 188 5.95 1.44 -20.93
CA TRP A 188 4.84 1.53 -21.89
C TRP A 188 5.20 0.81 -23.18
N LYS A 189 4.22 0.16 -23.81
CA LYS A 189 4.35 -0.45 -25.13
C LYS A 189 3.61 0.40 -26.17
N GLU A 190 4.18 0.53 -27.35
CA GLU A 190 3.57 1.27 -28.46
C GLU A 190 2.34 0.58 -29.05
#